data_caf8a91efeccff2197b02ac630f7fb08
#
_entry.id   caf8a91efeccff2197b02ac630f7fb08
#
_cell.length_a   1.000
_cell.length_b   1.000
_cell.length_c   1.000
_cell.angle_alpha   90.00
_cell.angle_beta   90.00
_cell.angle_gamma   90.00
#
_symmetry.space_group_name_H-M   'P 1'
#
loop_
_entity.id
_entity.type
_entity.pdbx_description
1 polymer ?
#
loop_
_entity_poly.entity_id
_entity_poly.type
_entity_poly.pdbx_seq_one_letter_code
_entity_poly.pdbx_strand_id
1 'polypeptide(L)'
;MVITQEKTLDAPNYYVTEHFMYSDFICPCCDTLKIVPGFYRHISLLEQMRKEAGFFLAVTSGYRCKSHNASVGGAARSWHLLFATDIQPVDRDPDKLSLLYTLSQELGFGGIGRYETFLHLDLRPEPMQWRV
;
A
#
# COMPACT_ATOMS: atom_id res chain seq x y z
N MET A 1 14.78 9.37 -15.13
CA MET A 1 13.45 9.88 -15.55
C MET A 1 12.36 9.11 -14.84
N VAL A 2 11.48 9.83 -14.19
CA VAL A 2 10.33 9.20 -13.54
C VAL A 2 9.18 9.18 -14.53
N ILE A 3 8.73 7.98 -14.89
CA ILE A 3 7.58 7.79 -15.76
C ILE A 3 6.40 7.44 -14.87
N THR A 4 5.36 8.27 -14.91
CA THR A 4 4.10 7.98 -14.22
C THR A 4 3.04 7.72 -15.27
N GLN A 5 2.19 6.75 -14.99
CA GLN A 5 1.07 6.39 -15.85
C GLN A 5 -0.18 6.37 -15.00
N GLU A 6 -1.16 7.15 -15.39
CA GLU A 6 -2.48 7.09 -14.80
C GLU A 6 -3.31 6.01 -15.52
N LYS A 7 -4.04 5.24 -14.73
CA LYS A 7 -4.87 4.18 -15.25
C LYS A 7 -6.24 4.26 -14.60
N THR A 8 -7.25 4.48 -15.41
CA THR A 8 -8.64 4.47 -14.97
C THR A 8 -9.15 3.04 -15.03
N LEU A 9 -9.75 2.57 -13.94
CA LEU A 9 -10.26 1.20 -13.84
C LEU A 9 -11.77 1.13 -14.09
N ASP A 10 -12.24 1.67 -15.19
CA ASP A 10 -13.58 1.49 -15.72
C ASP A 10 -13.69 0.24 -16.61
N ALA A 11 -12.55 -0.34 -16.98
CA ALA A 11 -12.43 -1.60 -17.71
C ALA A 11 -12.41 -2.79 -16.73
N PRO A 12 -12.48 -4.05 -17.24
CA PRO A 12 -12.37 -5.23 -16.37
C PRO A 12 -11.14 -5.18 -15.47
N ASN A 13 -11.35 -5.47 -14.20
CA ASN A 13 -10.29 -5.49 -13.20
C ASN A 13 -9.42 -6.73 -13.37
N TYR A 14 -8.12 -6.56 -13.26
CA TYR A 14 -7.15 -7.64 -13.40
C TYR A 14 -6.35 -7.86 -12.13
N TYR A 15 -5.84 -9.07 -11.95
CA TYR A 15 -4.86 -9.36 -10.92
C TYR A 15 -3.51 -8.73 -11.27
N VAL A 16 -2.89 -8.08 -10.30
CA VAL A 16 -1.50 -7.64 -10.38
C VAL A 16 -0.60 -8.81 -10.02
N THR A 17 -0.97 -9.50 -8.93
CA THR A 17 -0.32 -10.71 -8.43
C THR A 17 -1.40 -11.72 -8.05
N GLU A 18 -0.99 -12.89 -7.53
CA GLU A 18 -1.94 -13.96 -7.20
C GLU A 18 -3.07 -13.53 -6.26
N HIS A 19 -2.77 -12.67 -5.26
CA HIS A 19 -3.74 -12.29 -4.23
C HIS A 19 -4.18 -10.82 -4.30
N PHE A 20 -3.61 -10.00 -5.18
CA PHE A 20 -3.93 -8.58 -5.27
C PHE A 20 -4.36 -8.17 -6.67
N MET A 21 -5.43 -7.40 -6.71
CA MET A 21 -5.99 -6.84 -7.95
C MET A 21 -5.68 -5.34 -8.04
N TYR A 22 -5.71 -4.79 -9.24
CA TYR A 22 -5.52 -3.34 -9.42
C TYR A 22 -6.51 -2.52 -8.59
N SER A 23 -7.76 -2.99 -8.47
CA SER A 23 -8.79 -2.30 -7.70
C SER A 23 -8.47 -2.19 -6.20
N ASP A 24 -7.57 -3.01 -5.69
CA ASP A 24 -7.14 -2.90 -4.29
C ASP A 24 -6.36 -1.61 -4.02
N PHE A 25 -5.83 -0.98 -5.06
CA PHE A 25 -4.88 0.11 -4.96
C PHE A 25 -5.35 1.44 -5.55
N ILE A 26 -6.56 1.51 -6.08
CA ILE A 26 -7.09 2.73 -6.70
C ILE A 26 -7.47 3.78 -5.68
N CYS A 27 -7.43 5.04 -6.11
CA CYS A 27 -8.02 6.12 -5.34
C CYS A 27 -9.54 5.99 -5.37
N PRO A 28 -10.23 5.87 -4.21
CA PRO A 28 -11.66 5.59 -4.19
C PRO A 28 -12.53 6.77 -4.67
N CYS A 29 -12.02 8.00 -4.67
CA CYS A 29 -12.82 9.16 -5.08
C CYS A 29 -12.90 9.34 -6.60
N CYS A 30 -11.95 8.79 -7.35
CA CYS A 30 -11.87 9.00 -8.81
C CYS A 30 -11.56 7.73 -9.59
N ASP A 31 -11.49 6.59 -8.93
CA ASP A 31 -11.17 5.27 -9.52
C ASP A 31 -9.88 5.27 -10.36
N THR A 32 -8.93 6.09 -9.98
CA THR A 32 -7.66 6.25 -10.69
C THR A 32 -6.54 5.57 -9.93
N LEU A 33 -5.61 4.97 -10.66
CA LEU A 33 -4.37 4.43 -10.14
C LEU A 33 -3.21 5.03 -10.92
N LYS A 34 -2.24 5.58 -10.21
CA LYS A 34 -1.01 6.06 -10.81
C LYS A 34 0.05 4.96 -10.72
N ILE A 35 0.53 4.51 -11.87
CA ILE A 35 1.61 3.53 -11.95
C ILE A 35 2.92 4.29 -11.99
N VAL A 36 3.65 4.27 -10.89
CA VAL A 36 4.96 4.92 -10.77
C VAL A 36 6.08 3.88 -10.78
N PRO A 37 7.34 4.26 -11.01
CA PRO A 37 8.45 3.34 -10.80
C PRO A 37 8.42 2.76 -9.37
N GLY A 38 8.55 1.44 -9.28
CA GLY A 38 8.46 0.73 -8.00
C GLY A 38 7.07 0.20 -7.64
N PHE A 39 6.02 0.57 -8.39
CA PHE A 39 4.66 0.06 -8.13
C PHE A 39 4.62 -1.47 -8.12
N TYR A 40 5.10 -2.11 -9.17
CA TYR A 40 5.05 -3.58 -9.26
C TYR A 40 5.94 -4.26 -8.23
N ARG A 41 7.08 -3.67 -7.92
CA ARG A 41 7.94 -4.18 -6.84
C ARG A 41 7.23 -4.12 -5.49
N HIS A 42 6.53 -3.03 -5.21
CA HIS A 42 5.74 -2.87 -3.99
C HIS A 42 4.70 -3.97 -3.85
N ILE A 43 3.92 -4.22 -4.92
CA ILE A 43 2.90 -5.26 -4.90
C ILE A 43 3.53 -6.66 -4.77
N SER A 44 4.66 -6.90 -5.42
CA SER A 44 5.40 -8.17 -5.28
C SER A 44 5.84 -8.41 -3.84
N LEU A 45 6.28 -7.38 -3.14
CA LEU A 45 6.64 -7.49 -1.72
C LEU A 45 5.40 -7.74 -0.84
N LEU A 46 4.27 -7.10 -1.14
CA LEU A 46 3.01 -7.39 -0.46
C LEU A 46 2.56 -8.83 -0.68
N GLU A 47 2.70 -9.34 -1.90
CA GLU A 47 2.37 -10.72 -2.24
C GLU A 47 3.23 -11.70 -1.46
N GLN A 48 4.53 -11.42 -1.37
CA GLN A 48 5.46 -12.21 -0.59
C GLN A 48 5.08 -12.20 0.89
N MET A 49 4.74 -11.03 1.42
CA MET A 49 4.25 -10.89 2.79
C MET A 49 2.98 -11.71 3.02
N ARG A 50 2.02 -11.63 2.08
CA ARG A 50 0.77 -12.40 2.13
C ARG A 50 1.03 -13.90 2.21
N LYS A 51 1.95 -14.40 1.40
CA LYS A 51 2.30 -15.83 1.36
C LYS A 51 2.99 -16.28 2.65
N GLU A 52 3.95 -15.49 3.14
CA GLU A 52 4.67 -15.82 4.37
C GLU A 52 3.78 -15.73 5.60
N ALA A 53 2.89 -14.75 5.65
CA ALA A 53 1.95 -14.59 6.75
C ALA A 53 0.90 -15.71 6.82
N GLY A 54 0.42 -16.16 5.65
CA GLY A 54 -0.54 -17.26 5.56
C GLY A 54 -1.98 -16.87 5.91
N PHE A 55 -2.30 -15.58 6.03
CA PHE A 55 -3.66 -15.10 6.29
C PHE A 55 -4.00 -13.92 5.37
N PHE A 56 -5.27 -13.59 5.27
CA PHE A 56 -5.74 -12.54 4.36
C PHE A 56 -5.38 -11.15 4.86
N LEU A 57 -4.91 -10.31 3.93
CA LEU A 57 -4.60 -8.90 4.15
C LEU A 57 -5.66 -8.03 3.48
N ALA A 58 -6.07 -6.98 4.18
CA ALA A 58 -6.88 -5.93 3.60
C ALA A 58 -6.00 -4.72 3.28
N VAL A 59 -6.12 -4.18 2.06
CA VAL A 59 -5.53 -2.90 1.67
C VAL A 59 -6.59 -1.84 1.93
N THR A 60 -6.39 -1.02 2.94
CA THR A 60 -7.36 0.01 3.33
C THR A 60 -7.11 1.34 2.62
N SER A 61 -5.91 1.56 2.11
CA SER A 61 -5.57 2.72 1.29
C SER A 61 -4.41 2.38 0.38
N GLY A 62 -4.53 2.75 -0.88
CA GLY A 62 -3.46 2.64 -1.88
C GLY A 62 -3.08 4.02 -2.38
N TYR A 63 -3.11 4.22 -3.70
CA TYR A 63 -2.93 5.54 -4.28
C TYR A 63 -4.03 6.50 -3.84
N ARG A 64 -3.65 7.73 -3.55
CA ARG A 64 -4.58 8.85 -3.33
C ARG A 64 -4.30 9.96 -4.31
N CYS A 65 -5.33 10.43 -5.00
CA CYS A 65 -5.23 11.68 -5.73
C CYS A 65 -5.13 12.85 -4.72
N LYS A 66 -4.71 14.00 -5.19
CA LYS A 66 -4.48 15.17 -4.33
C LYS A 66 -5.74 15.57 -3.56
N SER A 67 -6.88 15.59 -4.22
CA SER A 67 -8.18 15.89 -3.62
C SER A 67 -8.55 14.93 -2.50
N HIS A 68 -8.44 13.63 -2.77
CA HIS A 68 -8.78 12.60 -1.77
C HIS A 68 -7.83 12.67 -0.58
N ASN A 69 -6.54 12.83 -0.82
CA ASN A 69 -5.56 12.97 0.25
C ASN A 69 -5.90 14.14 1.18
N ALA A 70 -6.28 15.28 0.62
CA ALA A 70 -6.71 16.44 1.42
C ALA A 70 -7.98 16.15 2.22
N SER A 71 -8.96 15.47 1.60
CA SER A 71 -10.25 15.18 2.24
C SER A 71 -10.15 14.22 3.44
N VAL A 72 -9.16 13.31 3.44
CA VAL A 72 -8.94 12.37 4.55
C VAL A 72 -7.90 12.88 5.56
N GLY A 73 -7.47 14.13 5.44
CA GLY A 73 -6.49 14.73 6.34
C GLY A 73 -5.07 14.20 6.17
N GLY A 74 -4.74 13.68 4.99
CA GLY A 74 -3.39 13.21 4.69
C GLY A 74 -2.37 14.36 4.66
N ALA A 75 -1.11 14.05 4.94
CA ALA A 75 -0.02 15.02 4.86
C ALA A 75 0.10 15.58 3.43
N ALA A 76 0.47 16.86 3.29
CA ALA A 76 0.60 17.50 1.99
C ALA A 76 1.61 16.82 1.06
N ARG A 77 2.60 16.13 1.64
CA ARG A 77 3.62 15.34 0.92
C ARG A 77 3.50 13.85 1.21
N SER A 78 2.28 13.36 1.38
CA SER A 78 2.04 11.94 1.64
C SER A 78 2.60 11.06 0.51
N TRP A 79 3.21 9.95 0.87
CA TRP A 79 3.66 8.95 -0.10
C TRP A 79 2.50 8.30 -0.85
N HIS A 80 1.26 8.33 -0.31
CA HIS A 80 0.08 7.89 -1.03
C HIS A 80 -0.20 8.70 -2.31
N LEU A 81 0.32 9.92 -2.41
CA LEU A 81 0.24 10.73 -3.65
C LEU A 81 1.12 10.17 -4.77
N LEU A 82 2.14 9.41 -4.44
CA LEU A 82 2.94 8.64 -5.39
C LEU A 82 2.46 7.21 -5.42
N PHE A 83 2.89 6.41 -4.48
CA PHE A 83 2.29 5.13 -4.16
C PHE A 83 2.73 4.66 -2.78
N ALA A 84 1.77 4.26 -1.98
CA ALA A 84 1.95 3.65 -0.67
C ALA A 84 0.74 2.78 -0.38
N THR A 85 0.85 1.87 0.57
CA THR A 85 -0.29 1.08 1.01
C THR A 85 -0.42 1.13 2.52
N ASP A 86 -1.65 1.21 2.99
CA ASP A 86 -2.01 0.91 4.36
C ASP A 86 -2.66 -0.47 4.36
N ILE A 87 -2.13 -1.37 5.17
CA ILE A 87 -2.58 -2.76 5.21
C ILE A 87 -2.91 -3.18 6.64
N GLN A 88 -3.79 -4.15 6.74
CA GLN A 88 -4.14 -4.78 8.02
C GLN A 88 -4.58 -6.22 7.80
N PRO A 89 -4.52 -7.08 8.85
CA PRO A 89 -5.18 -8.38 8.79
C PRO A 89 -6.68 -8.17 8.62
N VAL A 90 -7.33 -9.00 7.82
CA VAL A 90 -8.79 -8.86 7.60
C VAL A 90 -9.58 -9.00 8.91
N ASP A 91 -9.15 -9.87 9.81
CA ASP A 91 -9.78 -10.06 11.12
C ASP A 91 -9.34 -9.06 12.19
N ARG A 92 -8.41 -8.15 11.86
CA ARG A 92 -7.88 -7.10 12.74
C ARG A 92 -7.19 -7.62 14.01
N ASP A 93 -6.68 -8.85 13.98
CA ASP A 93 -5.96 -9.43 15.10
C ASP A 93 -4.64 -8.67 15.35
N PRO A 94 -4.42 -8.12 16.57
CA PRO A 94 -3.19 -7.37 16.88
C PRO A 94 -1.91 -8.20 16.77
N ASP A 95 -1.96 -9.49 17.07
CA ASP A 95 -0.80 -10.37 16.96
C ASP A 95 -0.42 -10.60 15.50
N LYS A 96 -1.41 -10.71 14.63
CA LYS A 96 -1.18 -10.78 13.18
C LYS A 96 -0.60 -9.47 12.65
N LEU A 97 -1.06 -8.33 13.14
CA LEU A 97 -0.48 -7.03 12.77
C LEU A 97 0.99 -6.95 13.18
N SER A 98 1.34 -7.43 14.36
CA SER A 98 2.73 -7.49 14.83
C SER A 98 3.61 -8.37 13.95
N LEU A 99 3.07 -9.50 13.47
CA LEU A 99 3.78 -10.35 12.51
C LEU A 99 4.01 -9.62 11.19
N LEU A 100 3.02 -8.91 10.69
CA LEU A 100 3.16 -8.12 9.46
C LEU A 100 4.22 -7.04 9.61
N TYR A 101 4.31 -6.41 10.77
CA TYR A 101 5.36 -5.44 11.05
C TYR A 101 6.76 -6.09 10.94
N THR A 102 6.96 -7.24 11.55
CA THR A 102 8.22 -7.98 11.45
C THR A 102 8.55 -8.36 10.01
N LEU A 103 7.59 -8.90 9.27
CA LEU A 103 7.76 -9.27 7.87
C LEU A 103 8.09 -8.05 7.00
N SER A 104 7.46 -6.90 7.26
CA SER A 104 7.73 -5.67 6.49
C SER A 104 9.18 -5.22 6.62
N GLN A 105 9.78 -5.38 7.79
CA GLN A 105 11.19 -5.09 8.01
C GLN A 105 12.09 -6.06 7.26
N GLU A 106 11.79 -7.34 7.32
CA GLU A 106 12.57 -8.39 6.63
C GLU A 106 12.50 -8.26 5.12
N LEU A 107 11.34 -7.87 4.57
CA LEU A 107 11.14 -7.70 3.13
C LEU A 107 11.76 -6.41 2.58
N GLY A 108 12.13 -5.49 3.45
CA GLY A 108 12.86 -4.29 3.06
C GLY A 108 12.01 -3.16 2.51
N PHE A 109 10.78 -2.99 3.00
CA PHE A 109 10.03 -1.77 2.73
C PHE A 109 10.80 -0.55 3.24
N GLY A 110 10.83 0.53 2.45
CA GLY A 110 11.56 1.74 2.82
C GLY A 110 10.88 2.53 3.93
N GLY A 111 9.60 2.82 3.77
CA GLY A 111 8.79 3.47 4.79
C GLY A 111 7.91 2.46 5.50
N ILE A 112 7.99 2.41 6.82
CA ILE A 112 7.17 1.52 7.66
C ILE A 112 6.60 2.35 8.80
N GLY A 113 5.31 2.62 8.74
CA GLY A 113 4.59 3.30 9.80
C GLY A 113 3.72 2.32 10.57
N ARG A 114 3.94 2.23 11.89
CA ARG A 114 3.16 1.35 12.75
C ARG A 114 2.08 2.12 13.47
N TYR A 115 0.84 1.89 13.06
CA TYR A 115 -0.36 2.45 13.68
C TYR A 115 -1.05 1.39 14.52
N GLU A 116 -2.03 1.80 15.31
CA GLU A 116 -2.72 0.88 16.22
C GLU A 116 -3.38 -0.29 15.48
N THR A 117 -3.99 -0.03 14.32
CA THR A 117 -4.78 -1.04 13.60
C THR A 117 -4.25 -1.40 12.23
N PHE A 118 -3.22 -0.70 11.72
CA PHE A 118 -2.71 -0.93 10.38
C PHE A 118 -1.22 -0.56 10.26
N LEU A 119 -0.61 -0.98 9.18
CA LEU A 119 0.75 -0.57 8.79
C LEU A 119 0.68 0.29 7.54
N HIS A 120 1.41 1.40 7.54
CA HIS A 120 1.74 2.13 6.32
C HIS A 120 3.04 1.57 5.75
N LEU A 121 3.05 1.26 4.45
CA LEU A 121 4.21 0.73 3.74
C LEU A 121 4.47 1.53 2.47
N ASP A 122 5.73 1.90 2.23
CA ASP A 122 6.15 2.51 0.97
C ASP A 122 7.58 2.09 0.60
N LEU A 123 8.04 2.48 -0.58
CA LEU A 123 9.36 2.16 -1.08
C LEU A 123 10.24 3.41 -1.19
N ARG A 124 10.14 4.32 -0.22
CA ARG A 124 11.03 5.49 -0.20
C ARG A 124 12.50 5.05 -0.19
N PRO A 125 13.36 5.79 -0.90
CA PRO A 125 14.78 5.39 -1.02
C PRO A 125 15.56 5.52 0.29
N GLU A 126 15.18 6.46 1.16
CA GLU A 126 15.78 6.61 2.48
C GLU A 126 14.91 5.94 3.53
N PRO A 127 15.33 4.78 4.08
CA PRO A 127 14.49 4.03 5.01
C PRO A 127 14.10 4.85 6.23
N MET A 128 12.83 4.74 6.61
CA MET A 128 12.29 5.42 7.78
C MET A 128 11.20 4.55 8.42
N GLN A 129 11.29 4.41 9.73
CA GLN A 129 10.27 3.73 10.51
C GLN A 129 9.74 4.67 11.59
N TRP A 130 8.44 4.61 11.81
CA TRP A 130 7.79 5.41 12.86
C TRP A 130 6.63 4.64 13.48
N ARG A 131 6.26 5.08 14.66
CA ARG A 131 5.14 4.50 15.42
C ARG A 131 4.24 5.62 15.93
N VAL A 132 2.96 5.42 15.78
CA VAL A 132 1.93 6.33 16.27
C VAL A 132 1.26 5.76 17.51
#